data_99083635b1cf3e71a42deb3fd7560fd3
#
_entry.id   99083635b1cf3e71a42deb3fd7560fd3
#
_cell.length_a   1.000
_cell.length_b   1.000
_cell.length_c   1.000
_cell.angle_alpha   90.00
_cell.angle_beta   90.00
_cell.angle_gamma   90.00
#
_symmetry.space_group_name_H-M   'P 1'
#
loop_
_entity.id
_entity.type
_entity.pdbx_description
1 polymer ?
#
loop_
_entity_poly.entity_id
_entity_poly.type
_entity_poly.pdbx_seq_one_letter_code
_entity_poly.pdbx_strand_id
1 'polypeptide(L)'
;IGTDPDTDLAVLDIDLPQLQPIPVGNPDAAEVGDVVLAIGNPYGFGQSVSQGIISATGRFGLQLNTYENYIQTDAAINPGNSGGALLDARGNLLGINTAIYSRSGGSQGIGLAIPADYAIKALRDIVAHGYVVRGWLGVEVQPLPARIVTADGAHTGLVVSEVEPGSPAQTAGVLYPQLARTP
;
A
#
# COMPACT_ATOMS: atom_id res chain seq x y z
N ILE A 1 -0.44 14.33 -15.07
CA ILE A 1 -1.82 13.91 -15.40
C ILE A 1 -2.70 14.03 -14.14
N GLY A 2 -2.31 13.45 -13.00
CA GLY A 2 -3.05 13.56 -11.77
C GLY A 2 -2.34 12.95 -10.58
N THR A 3 -2.94 13.08 -9.39
CA THR A 3 -2.37 12.60 -8.12
C THR A 3 -3.41 11.83 -7.31
N ASP A 4 -2.91 10.97 -6.45
CA ASP A 4 -3.67 10.28 -5.42
C ASP A 4 -2.97 10.44 -4.06
N PRO A 5 -3.29 11.50 -3.31
CA PRO A 5 -2.67 11.77 -2.01
C PRO A 5 -2.92 10.68 -0.98
N ASP A 6 -4.03 9.94 -1.09
CA ASP A 6 -4.40 8.89 -0.13
C ASP A 6 -3.47 7.67 -0.19
N THR A 7 -2.78 7.45 -1.30
CA THR A 7 -1.78 6.38 -1.47
C THR A 7 -0.38 6.91 -1.79
N ASP A 8 -0.15 8.23 -1.80
CA ASP A 8 1.13 8.87 -2.14
C ASP A 8 1.59 8.55 -3.57
N LEU A 9 0.68 8.58 -4.55
CA LEU A 9 0.98 8.33 -5.95
C LEU A 9 0.72 9.56 -6.83
N ALA A 10 1.54 9.73 -7.85
CA ALA A 10 1.36 10.71 -8.92
C ALA A 10 1.56 10.06 -10.28
N VAL A 11 0.73 10.43 -11.25
CA VAL A 11 0.86 10.03 -12.65
C VAL A 11 1.41 11.19 -13.44
N LEU A 12 2.59 11.00 -14.01
CA LEU A 12 3.27 11.97 -14.84
C LEU A 12 3.15 11.55 -16.31
N ASP A 13 2.97 12.54 -17.18
CA ASP A 13 3.12 12.37 -18.62
C ASP A 13 4.49 12.89 -19.03
N ILE A 14 5.20 12.13 -19.84
CA ILE A 14 6.54 12.47 -20.30
C ILE A 14 6.64 12.26 -21.81
N ASP A 15 7.20 13.23 -22.50
CA ASP A 15 7.48 13.16 -23.94
C ASP A 15 8.98 12.89 -24.15
N LEU A 16 9.32 11.60 -24.19
CA LEU A 16 10.68 11.16 -24.44
C LEU A 16 10.69 10.11 -25.56
N PRO A 17 11.66 10.17 -26.50
CA PRO A 17 11.78 9.17 -27.55
C PRO A 17 12.19 7.80 -26.96
N GLN A 18 11.70 6.74 -27.55
CA GLN A 18 12.12 5.36 -27.28
C GLN A 18 11.88 4.89 -25.82
N LEU A 19 10.77 5.31 -25.21
CA LEU A 19 10.35 4.79 -23.91
C LEU A 19 10.11 3.27 -24.00
N GLN A 20 10.69 2.54 -23.08
CA GLN A 20 10.45 1.11 -22.91
C GLN A 20 9.71 0.90 -21.58
N PRO A 21 8.44 0.46 -21.62
CA PRO A 21 7.71 0.17 -20.38
C PRO A 21 8.33 -1.02 -19.66
N ILE A 22 8.43 -0.91 -18.34
CA ILE A 22 8.88 -2.01 -17.50
C ILE A 22 7.79 -3.09 -17.44
N PRO A 23 8.12 -4.39 -17.51
CA PRO A 23 7.15 -5.44 -17.28
C PRO A 23 6.61 -5.37 -15.86
N VAL A 24 5.28 -5.47 -15.70
CA VAL A 24 4.63 -5.50 -14.39
C VAL A 24 4.63 -6.91 -13.86
N GLY A 25 5.18 -7.09 -12.66
CA GLY A 25 5.17 -8.36 -11.93
C GLY A 25 3.85 -8.62 -11.22
N ASN A 26 3.84 -9.67 -10.40
CA ASN A 26 2.68 -10.02 -9.57
C ASN A 26 3.05 -9.87 -8.08
N PRO A 27 2.68 -8.77 -7.41
CA PRO A 27 2.97 -8.57 -6.00
C PRO A 27 2.31 -9.62 -5.08
N ASP A 28 1.16 -10.17 -5.47
CA ASP A 28 0.45 -11.19 -4.69
C ASP A 28 1.18 -12.55 -4.65
N ALA A 29 2.05 -12.79 -5.64
CA ALA A 29 2.88 -13.99 -5.68
C ALA A 29 4.25 -13.80 -5.03
N ALA A 30 4.54 -12.61 -4.54
CA ALA A 30 5.80 -12.29 -3.91
C ALA A 30 5.83 -12.78 -2.46
N GLU A 31 6.90 -13.45 -2.08
CA GLU A 31 7.06 -14.09 -0.78
C GLU A 31 8.20 -13.44 0.03
N VAL A 32 8.09 -13.54 1.36
CA VAL A 32 9.18 -13.11 2.26
C VAL A 32 10.42 -13.94 1.98
N GLY A 33 11.54 -13.26 1.76
CA GLY A 33 12.80 -13.85 1.36
C GLY A 33 13.12 -13.72 -0.13
N ASP A 34 12.17 -13.35 -0.97
CA ASP A 34 12.42 -13.10 -2.39
C ASP A 34 13.39 -11.94 -2.57
N VAL A 35 14.36 -12.14 -3.48
CA VAL A 35 15.34 -11.11 -3.83
C VAL A 35 14.67 -9.97 -4.59
N VAL A 36 14.93 -8.75 -4.17
CA VAL A 36 14.45 -7.53 -4.83
C VAL A 36 15.56 -6.52 -5.07
N LEU A 37 15.34 -5.67 -6.08
CA LEU A 37 16.21 -4.56 -6.44
C LEU A 37 15.42 -3.26 -6.29
N ALA A 38 15.89 -2.36 -5.45
CA ALA A 38 15.34 -1.00 -5.34
C ALA A 38 16.16 -0.06 -6.23
N ILE A 39 15.49 0.60 -7.16
CA ILE A 39 16.09 1.56 -8.09
C ILE A 39 15.65 2.97 -7.71
N GLY A 40 16.56 3.93 -7.79
CA GLY A 40 16.25 5.32 -7.54
C GLY A 40 17.43 6.23 -7.81
N ASN A 41 17.33 7.46 -7.31
CA ASN A 41 18.40 8.46 -7.40
C ASN A 41 18.63 9.06 -6.00
N PRO A 42 19.22 8.28 -5.07
CA PRO A 42 19.40 8.71 -3.70
C PRO A 42 20.28 9.97 -3.63
N TYR A 43 19.78 10.97 -2.92
CA TYR A 43 20.45 12.26 -2.72
C TYR A 43 20.82 13.01 -4.02
N GLY A 44 20.28 12.60 -5.17
CA GLY A 44 20.60 13.22 -6.46
C GLY A 44 21.99 12.84 -7.03
N PHE A 45 22.65 11.82 -6.49
CA PHE A 45 23.97 11.38 -6.95
C PHE A 45 23.97 10.58 -8.26
N GLY A 46 22.80 10.38 -8.87
CA GLY A 46 22.60 9.59 -10.07
C GLY A 46 21.86 8.29 -9.80
N GLN A 47 21.50 7.58 -10.88
CA GLN A 47 20.80 6.30 -10.77
C GLN A 47 21.60 5.31 -9.93
N SER A 48 20.93 4.69 -8.98
CA SER A 48 21.49 3.72 -8.07
C SER A 48 20.58 2.52 -7.94
N VAL A 49 21.18 1.35 -7.73
CA VAL A 49 20.47 0.11 -7.48
C VAL A 49 20.96 -0.45 -6.14
N SER A 50 20.04 -0.78 -5.26
CA SER A 50 20.33 -1.53 -4.04
C SER A 50 19.60 -2.86 -4.06
N GLN A 51 20.26 -3.92 -3.60
CA GLN A 51 19.69 -5.25 -3.48
C GLN A 51 19.28 -5.53 -2.03
N GLY A 52 18.21 -6.25 -1.87
CA GLY A 52 17.72 -6.79 -0.61
C GLY A 52 16.73 -7.91 -0.85
N ILE A 53 15.91 -8.16 0.15
CA ILE A 53 14.81 -9.13 0.10
C ILE A 53 13.48 -8.49 0.48
N ILE A 54 12.39 -9.16 0.18
CA ILE A 54 11.10 -8.87 0.78
C ILE A 54 11.16 -9.30 2.25
N SER A 55 11.06 -8.33 3.16
CA SER A 55 11.05 -8.59 4.60
C SER A 55 9.65 -8.85 5.14
N ALA A 56 8.63 -8.30 4.51
CA ALA A 56 7.21 -8.54 4.79
C ALA A 56 6.33 -8.06 3.62
N THR A 57 5.12 -8.58 3.54
CA THR A 57 4.06 -8.09 2.67
C THR A 57 2.87 -7.62 3.51
N GLY A 58 1.98 -6.81 2.92
CA GLY A 58 0.75 -6.39 3.58
C GLY A 58 0.96 -5.51 4.82
N ARG A 59 1.98 -4.65 4.84
CA ARG A 59 2.19 -3.72 5.95
C ARG A 59 1.17 -2.59 5.92
N PHE A 60 0.44 -2.43 7.04
CA PHE A 60 -0.56 -1.38 7.24
C PHE A 60 -0.54 -0.89 8.69
N GLY A 61 -1.29 0.20 8.96
CA GLY A 61 -1.38 0.79 10.30
C GLY A 61 -0.14 1.58 10.71
N LEU A 62 0.67 2.02 9.74
CA LEU A 62 1.86 2.82 9.97
C LEU A 62 1.56 4.31 10.08
N GLN A 63 0.34 4.73 9.72
CA GLN A 63 -0.14 6.12 9.72
C GLN A 63 0.67 7.05 8.80
N LEU A 64 1.14 6.50 7.68
CA LEU A 64 1.83 7.24 6.64
C LEU A 64 0.83 7.79 5.63
N ASN A 65 -0.14 6.96 5.22
CA ASN A 65 -1.16 7.31 4.22
C ASN A 65 -2.54 6.78 4.66
N THR A 66 -3.60 7.26 4.00
CA THR A 66 -4.97 6.80 4.26
C THR A 66 -5.14 5.32 3.90
N TYR A 67 -4.57 4.91 2.77
CA TYR A 67 -4.59 3.52 2.31
C TYR A 67 -3.18 2.96 2.32
N GLU A 68 -2.98 1.95 3.15
CA GLU A 68 -1.69 1.30 3.34
C GLU A 68 -1.79 -0.19 3.04
N ASN A 69 -0.86 -0.68 2.22
CA ASN A 69 -0.61 -2.09 1.96
C ASN A 69 0.80 -2.23 1.39
N TYR A 70 1.82 -2.00 2.22
CA TYR A 70 3.19 -1.90 1.71
C TYR A 70 3.88 -3.25 1.64
N ILE A 71 4.75 -3.38 0.62
CA ILE A 71 5.85 -4.34 0.61
C ILE A 71 6.98 -3.73 1.44
N GLN A 72 7.46 -4.46 2.44
CA GLN A 72 8.64 -4.09 3.22
C GLN A 72 9.87 -4.78 2.64
N THR A 73 10.97 -4.04 2.52
CA THR A 73 12.27 -4.57 2.07
C THR A 73 13.41 -4.02 2.93
N ASP A 74 14.50 -4.78 3.02
CA ASP A 74 15.76 -4.33 3.60
C ASP A 74 16.74 -3.76 2.56
N ALA A 75 16.38 -3.80 1.26
CA ALA A 75 17.09 -3.03 0.25
C ALA A 75 17.21 -1.57 0.68
N ALA A 76 18.39 -0.98 0.52
CA ALA A 76 18.66 0.36 1.00
C ALA A 76 17.83 1.40 0.24
N ILE A 77 16.76 1.87 0.87
CA ILE A 77 15.94 3.00 0.41
C ILE A 77 16.33 4.24 1.19
N ASN A 78 16.63 5.32 0.49
CA ASN A 78 17.03 6.61 1.04
C ASN A 78 16.27 7.74 0.34
N PRO A 79 16.26 8.97 0.90
CA PRO A 79 15.68 10.12 0.22
C PRO A 79 16.18 10.27 -1.21
N GLY A 80 15.26 10.35 -2.18
CA GLY A 80 15.53 10.33 -3.62
C GLY A 80 15.25 8.99 -4.31
N ASN A 81 15.02 7.91 -3.56
CA ASN A 81 14.54 6.64 -4.14
C ASN A 81 13.01 6.59 -4.27
N SER A 82 12.29 7.47 -3.57
CA SER A 82 10.82 7.54 -3.65
C SER A 82 10.38 7.86 -5.09
N GLY A 83 9.36 7.13 -5.57
CA GLY A 83 8.91 7.14 -6.97
C GLY A 83 9.72 6.20 -7.88
N GLY A 84 10.85 5.65 -7.44
CA GLY A 84 11.62 4.64 -8.14
C GLY A 84 11.02 3.24 -8.02
N ALA A 85 11.51 2.31 -8.81
CA ALA A 85 11.00 0.96 -8.89
C ALA A 85 11.56 0.03 -7.81
N LEU A 86 10.70 -0.82 -7.24
CA LEU A 86 11.10 -2.08 -6.60
C LEU A 86 10.85 -3.22 -7.58
N LEU A 87 11.89 -3.96 -7.94
CA LEU A 87 11.86 -5.03 -8.94
C LEU A 87 12.08 -6.39 -8.31
N ASP A 88 11.52 -7.43 -8.95
CA ASP A 88 11.93 -8.80 -8.68
C ASP A 88 13.31 -9.12 -9.34
N ALA A 89 13.84 -10.31 -9.06
CA ALA A 89 15.11 -10.78 -9.64
C ALA A 89 15.07 -10.97 -11.16
N ARG A 90 13.89 -10.92 -11.80
CA ARG A 90 13.70 -11.00 -13.26
C ARG A 90 13.57 -9.63 -13.91
N GLY A 91 13.56 -8.55 -13.11
CA GLY A 91 13.38 -7.19 -13.58
C GLY A 91 11.92 -6.76 -13.77
N ASN A 92 10.96 -7.50 -13.23
CA ASN A 92 9.56 -7.08 -13.26
C ASN A 92 9.25 -6.13 -12.08
N LEU A 93 8.37 -5.16 -12.32
CA LEU A 93 7.93 -4.20 -11.32
C LEU A 93 7.07 -4.88 -10.25
N LEU A 94 7.54 -4.92 -9.01
CA LEU A 94 6.78 -5.37 -7.85
C LEU A 94 6.13 -4.21 -7.08
N GLY A 95 6.74 -3.02 -7.11
CA GLY A 95 6.22 -1.88 -6.39
C GLY A 95 6.93 -0.57 -6.72
N ILE A 96 6.41 0.51 -6.14
CA ILE A 96 6.98 1.85 -6.21
C ILE A 96 7.53 2.20 -4.81
N ASN A 97 8.83 2.47 -4.74
CA ASN A 97 9.46 2.91 -3.49
C ASN A 97 8.80 4.19 -2.99
N THR A 98 8.43 4.26 -1.72
CA THR A 98 7.74 5.45 -1.18
C THR A 98 8.39 5.98 0.10
N ALA A 99 8.55 5.18 1.12
CA ALA A 99 8.96 5.65 2.44
C ALA A 99 10.01 4.73 3.08
N ILE A 100 10.61 5.24 4.15
CA ILE A 100 11.41 4.45 5.08
C ILE A 100 10.86 4.64 6.49
N TYR A 101 10.94 3.59 7.29
CA TYR A 101 10.74 3.72 8.73
C TYR A 101 12.11 3.94 9.39
N SER A 102 12.41 5.19 9.74
CA SER A 102 13.74 5.58 10.20
C SER A 102 13.68 6.70 11.23
N ARG A 103 14.54 6.62 12.23
CA ARG A 103 14.74 7.70 13.23
C ARG A 103 15.81 8.70 12.80
N SER A 104 16.70 8.30 11.92
CA SER A 104 17.84 9.12 11.46
C SER A 104 17.64 9.77 10.10
N GLY A 105 16.54 9.43 9.38
CA GLY A 105 16.28 9.91 8.04
C GLY A 105 16.99 9.15 6.92
N GLY A 106 17.84 8.17 7.25
CA GLY A 106 18.47 7.25 6.30
C GLY A 106 17.97 5.82 6.47
N SER A 107 18.31 4.94 5.53
CA SER A 107 17.93 3.53 5.57
C SER A 107 18.44 2.84 6.85
N GLN A 108 17.53 2.15 7.53
CA GLN A 108 17.82 1.28 8.67
C GLN A 108 17.34 -0.17 8.40
N GLY A 109 17.24 -0.55 7.13
CA GLY A 109 16.76 -1.87 6.71
C GLY A 109 15.24 -2.01 6.75
N ILE A 110 14.50 -0.90 6.81
CA ILE A 110 13.03 -0.89 6.73
C ILE A 110 12.63 0.12 5.65
N GLY A 111 12.62 -0.35 4.42
CA GLY A 111 12.09 0.35 3.26
C GLY A 111 10.68 -0.13 2.95
N LEU A 112 9.85 0.76 2.41
CA LEU A 112 8.45 0.51 2.07
C LEU A 112 8.22 0.83 0.60
N ALA A 113 7.49 -0.04 -0.08
CA ALA A 113 7.05 0.16 -1.45
C ALA A 113 5.55 -0.08 -1.59
N ILE A 114 4.88 0.75 -2.40
CA ILE A 114 3.48 0.57 -2.79
C ILE A 114 3.44 -0.56 -3.83
N PRO A 115 2.62 -1.62 -3.65
CA PRO A 115 2.53 -2.71 -4.62
C PRO A 115 2.16 -2.24 -6.03
N ALA A 116 2.72 -2.90 -7.04
CA ALA A 116 2.57 -2.49 -8.44
C ALA A 116 1.12 -2.56 -8.94
N ASP A 117 0.31 -3.50 -8.47
CA ASP A 117 -1.11 -3.62 -8.79
C ASP A 117 -1.91 -2.39 -8.33
N TYR A 118 -1.62 -1.85 -7.12
CA TYR A 118 -2.19 -0.59 -6.65
C TYR A 118 -1.76 0.59 -7.52
N ALA A 119 -0.47 0.67 -7.86
CA ALA A 119 0.05 1.73 -8.71
C ALA A 119 -0.58 1.70 -10.12
N ILE A 120 -0.71 0.52 -10.72
CA ILE A 120 -1.34 0.33 -12.04
C ILE A 120 -2.85 0.64 -12.00
N LYS A 121 -3.53 0.25 -10.89
CA LYS A 121 -4.94 0.64 -10.71
C LYS A 121 -5.08 2.17 -10.63
N ALA A 122 -4.27 2.83 -9.81
CA ALA A 122 -4.27 4.28 -9.69
C ALA A 122 -3.98 4.96 -11.04
N LEU A 123 -2.98 4.48 -11.79
CA LEU A 123 -2.68 4.96 -13.13
C LEU A 123 -3.90 4.89 -14.05
N ARG A 124 -4.55 3.72 -14.13
CA ARG A 124 -5.73 3.52 -15.00
C ARG A 124 -6.89 4.43 -14.61
N ASP A 125 -7.19 4.52 -13.33
CA ASP A 125 -8.28 5.34 -12.82
C ASP A 125 -8.02 6.83 -13.06
N ILE A 126 -6.82 7.31 -12.76
CA ILE A 126 -6.44 8.72 -12.96
C ILE A 126 -6.47 9.10 -14.44
N VAL A 127 -5.99 8.24 -15.34
CA VAL A 127 -6.03 8.50 -16.78
C VAL A 127 -7.48 8.51 -17.29
N ALA A 128 -8.35 7.61 -16.79
CA ALA A 128 -9.73 7.50 -17.26
C ALA A 128 -10.67 8.53 -16.64
N HIS A 129 -10.47 8.91 -15.38
CA HIS A 129 -11.42 9.68 -14.59
C HIS A 129 -10.84 10.95 -13.97
N GLY A 130 -9.50 11.11 -13.94
CA GLY A 130 -8.83 12.20 -13.24
C GLY A 130 -8.60 11.97 -11.75
N TYR A 131 -9.12 10.88 -11.19
CA TYR A 131 -8.99 10.50 -9.79
C TYR A 131 -9.08 8.97 -9.62
N VAL A 132 -8.64 8.45 -8.47
CA VAL A 132 -8.76 7.02 -8.16
C VAL A 132 -10.16 6.68 -7.68
N VAL A 133 -10.80 5.73 -8.34
CA VAL A 133 -12.13 5.24 -7.96
C VAL A 133 -12.01 4.27 -6.79
N ARG A 134 -12.67 4.60 -5.67
CA ARG A 134 -12.73 3.77 -4.48
C ARG A 134 -14.16 3.39 -4.14
N GLY A 135 -14.32 2.16 -3.67
CA GLY A 135 -15.59 1.72 -3.11
C GLY A 135 -15.79 2.30 -1.70
N TRP A 136 -17.05 2.58 -1.39
CA TRP A 136 -17.46 3.00 -0.05
C TRP A 136 -18.52 2.02 0.47
N LEU A 137 -18.32 1.49 1.67
CA LEU A 137 -19.22 0.53 2.29
C LEU A 137 -20.20 1.19 3.27
N GLY A 138 -19.77 2.24 3.94
CA GLY A 138 -20.57 2.97 4.94
C GLY A 138 -20.68 2.22 6.26
N VAL A 139 -19.52 1.81 6.80
CA VAL A 139 -19.41 1.22 8.13
C VAL A 139 -18.32 1.93 8.92
N GLU A 140 -18.53 2.08 10.22
CA GLU A 140 -17.45 2.33 11.15
C GLU A 140 -17.01 1.03 11.79
N VAL A 141 -15.71 0.85 11.95
CA VAL A 141 -15.13 -0.35 12.55
C VAL A 141 -14.19 0.01 13.69
N GLN A 142 -14.15 -0.87 14.69
CA GLN A 142 -13.24 -0.74 15.81
C GLN A 142 -12.48 -2.06 16.00
N PRO A 143 -11.21 -2.01 16.43
CA PRO A 143 -10.51 -3.22 16.84
C PRO A 143 -11.24 -3.91 17.97
N LEU A 144 -11.32 -5.24 17.93
CA LEU A 144 -11.82 -6.00 19.06
C LEU A 144 -10.92 -5.73 20.27
N PRO A 145 -11.47 -5.27 21.41
CA PRO A 145 -10.68 -4.84 22.58
C PRO A 145 -9.95 -6.01 23.27
N ALA A 146 -10.34 -7.24 22.95
CA ALA A 146 -9.72 -8.44 23.46
C ALA A 146 -9.91 -9.56 22.42
N ARG A 147 -9.07 -10.61 22.56
CA ARG A 147 -9.24 -11.85 21.81
C ARG A 147 -10.57 -12.51 22.21
N ILE A 148 -11.54 -12.50 21.32
CA ILE A 148 -12.81 -13.18 21.55
C ILE A 148 -12.59 -14.68 21.34
N VAL A 149 -12.94 -15.46 22.35
CA VAL A 149 -12.93 -16.93 22.27
C VAL A 149 -14.37 -17.41 22.07
N THR A 150 -14.62 -18.01 20.92
CA THR A 150 -15.88 -18.67 20.58
C THR A 150 -15.69 -20.18 20.56
N ALA A 151 -16.75 -20.94 20.33
CA ALA A 151 -16.68 -22.41 20.32
C ALA A 151 -15.76 -22.97 19.22
N ASP A 152 -15.53 -22.24 18.16
CA ASP A 152 -14.68 -22.57 17.02
C ASP A 152 -13.26 -21.99 17.12
N GLY A 153 -12.91 -21.29 18.21
CA GLY A 153 -11.57 -20.79 18.43
C GLY A 153 -11.49 -19.35 18.94
N ALA A 154 -10.29 -18.82 18.91
CA ALA A 154 -10.01 -17.48 19.36
C ALA A 154 -9.79 -16.55 18.15
N HIS A 155 -10.57 -15.50 18.08
CA HIS A 155 -10.61 -14.55 16.97
C HIS A 155 -10.02 -13.21 17.37
N THR A 156 -9.29 -12.61 16.42
CA THR A 156 -8.91 -11.21 16.42
C THR A 156 -9.54 -10.58 15.17
N GLY A 157 -9.87 -9.29 15.21
CA GLY A 157 -10.46 -8.66 14.04
C GLY A 157 -11.03 -7.28 14.35
N LEU A 158 -11.94 -6.86 13.48
CA LEU A 158 -12.67 -5.62 13.61
C LEU A 158 -14.15 -5.94 13.88
N VAL A 159 -14.76 -5.14 14.73
CA VAL A 159 -16.22 -5.15 14.92
C VAL A 159 -16.80 -3.92 14.23
N VAL A 160 -17.90 -4.11 13.49
CA VAL A 160 -18.66 -2.99 12.95
C VAL A 160 -19.36 -2.30 14.13
N SER A 161 -18.97 -1.06 14.41
CA SER A 161 -19.53 -0.26 15.50
C SER A 161 -20.74 0.57 15.06
N GLU A 162 -20.77 0.96 13.80
CA GLU A 162 -21.87 1.73 13.21
C GLU A 162 -22.04 1.39 11.72
N VAL A 163 -23.28 1.46 11.24
CA VAL A 163 -23.63 1.36 9.82
C VAL A 163 -24.32 2.65 9.42
N GLU A 164 -23.77 3.32 8.42
CA GLU A 164 -24.23 4.63 7.97
C GLU A 164 -25.60 4.52 7.27
N PRO A 165 -26.57 5.36 7.61
CA PRO A 165 -27.90 5.34 6.98
C PRO A 165 -27.81 5.58 5.47
N GLY A 166 -28.52 4.78 4.68
CA GLY A 166 -28.51 4.86 3.21
C GLY A 166 -27.28 4.23 2.54
N SER A 167 -26.38 3.63 3.32
CA SER A 167 -25.15 3.02 2.80
C SER A 167 -25.38 1.68 2.11
N PRO A 168 -24.41 1.23 1.28
CA PRO A 168 -24.40 -0.13 0.76
C PRO A 168 -24.44 -1.19 1.85
N ALA A 169 -23.74 -0.97 2.98
CA ALA A 169 -23.75 -1.88 4.12
C ALA A 169 -25.15 -2.03 4.73
N GLN A 170 -25.88 -0.92 4.89
CA GLN A 170 -27.26 -0.96 5.38
C GLN A 170 -28.15 -1.72 4.40
N THR A 171 -28.04 -1.45 3.11
CA THR A 171 -28.82 -2.13 2.06
C THR A 171 -28.54 -3.62 2.02
N ALA A 172 -27.27 -4.02 2.28
CA ALA A 172 -26.84 -5.41 2.35
C ALA A 172 -27.23 -6.10 3.67
N GLY A 173 -27.81 -5.38 4.63
CA GLY A 173 -28.23 -5.93 5.92
C GLY A 173 -27.08 -6.23 6.87
N VAL A 174 -25.97 -5.50 6.78
CA VAL A 174 -24.89 -5.61 7.75
C VAL A 174 -25.38 -5.24 9.14
N LEU A 175 -25.21 -6.16 10.08
CA LEU A 175 -25.61 -5.98 11.49
C LEU A 175 -24.45 -5.40 12.30
N TYR A 176 -24.79 -4.57 13.30
CA TYR A 176 -23.85 -4.07 14.29
C TYR A 176 -24.49 -4.08 15.68
N PRO A 177 -23.70 -4.20 16.76
CA PRO A 177 -24.24 -4.20 18.10
C PRO A 177 -24.93 -2.87 18.40
N GLN A 178 -26.23 -2.86 18.59
CA GLN A 178 -26.92 -1.72 19.18
C GLN A 178 -26.59 -1.73 20.67
N LEU A 179 -25.70 -0.84 21.09
CA LEU A 179 -25.52 -0.58 22.50
C LEU A 179 -26.86 -0.05 23.03
N ALA A 180 -27.53 -0.85 23.85
CA ALA A 180 -28.71 -0.39 24.55
C ALA A 180 -28.32 0.89 25.33
N ARG A 181 -28.82 2.05 24.89
CA ARG A 181 -28.73 3.25 25.70
C ARG A 181 -29.55 2.94 26.96
N THR A 182 -28.88 2.61 28.05
CA THR A 182 -29.50 2.61 29.38
C THR A 182 -30.00 4.01 29.63
N PRO A 183 -31.28 4.17 30.05
CA PRO A 183 -31.88 5.46 30.30
C PRO A 183 -31.17 6.20 31.43
#